data_cf07b13bcabbd4a749328f866f1a5125
#
_entry.id   cf07b13bcabbd4a749328f866f1a5125
#
_cell.length_a   1.000
_cell.length_b   1.000
_cell.length_c   1.000
_cell.angle_alpha   90.00
_cell.angle_beta   90.00
_cell.angle_gamma   90.00
#
_symmetry.space_group_name_H-M   'P 1'
#
loop_
_entity.id
_entity.type
_entity.pdbx_description
1 polymer ?
#
loop_
_entity_poly.entity_id
_entity_poly.type
_entity_poly.pdbx_seq_one_letter_code
_entity_poly.pdbx_strand_id
1 'polypeptide(L)'
;MREQTDVRLRILSQTLTPQDIEARIGLKPNESWKIGDRLGAFGASAREHGFVIESGALASSPFQDYMTALIRKIAPAAQKIGALGDSCVAEVVCTLHRKAAPLLTFERDDIRWIGVMGAKLRLDTFVISDAPRGGARSPSGGASGEAPKL
;
A
#
# COMPACT_ATOMS: atom_id res chain seq x y z
N MET A 1 -16.45 -11.81 3.69
CA MET A 1 -15.09 -11.48 3.24
C MET A 1 -14.14 -11.49 4.41
N ARG A 2 -12.96 -12.00 4.19
CA ARG A 2 -11.98 -12.15 5.24
C ARG A 2 -11.18 -10.85 5.42
N GLU A 3 -10.83 -10.53 6.65
CA GLU A 3 -9.94 -9.40 6.90
C GLU A 3 -8.58 -9.66 6.30
N GLN A 4 -7.97 -8.62 5.76
CA GLN A 4 -6.67 -8.72 5.10
C GLN A 4 -5.83 -7.50 5.42
N THR A 5 -4.53 -7.73 5.48
CA THR A 5 -3.53 -6.67 5.65
C THR A 5 -2.47 -6.85 4.58
N ASP A 6 -2.07 -5.76 3.98
CA ASP A 6 -0.93 -5.73 3.07
C ASP A 6 -0.10 -4.51 3.40
N VAL A 7 1.20 -4.68 3.50
CA VAL A 7 2.15 -3.58 3.71
C VAL A 7 3.30 -3.78 2.75
N ARG A 8 3.53 -2.78 1.92
CA ARG A 8 4.57 -2.86 0.91
C ARG A 8 5.24 -1.51 0.68
N LEU A 9 6.46 -1.55 0.19
CA LEU A 9 7.14 -0.39 -0.33
C LEU A 9 6.93 -0.34 -1.83
N ARG A 10 6.51 0.81 -2.35
CA ARG A 10 6.34 1.03 -3.77
C ARG A 10 7.21 2.21 -4.18
N ILE A 11 8.03 2.01 -5.20
CA ILE A 11 8.87 3.06 -5.76
C ILE A 11 8.45 3.29 -7.19
N LEU A 12 8.10 4.52 -7.51
CA LEU A 12 7.66 4.91 -8.85
C LEU A 12 8.66 5.89 -9.44
N SER A 13 8.93 5.77 -10.73
CA SER A 13 9.87 6.66 -11.40
C SER A 13 9.52 6.85 -12.86
N GLN A 14 9.69 8.08 -13.35
CA GLN A 14 9.57 8.39 -14.77
C GLN A 14 10.87 8.09 -15.51
N THR A 15 11.98 8.00 -14.81
CA THR A 15 13.31 7.97 -15.43
C THR A 15 14.11 6.73 -15.11
N LEU A 16 13.92 6.12 -13.95
CA LEU A 16 14.67 4.95 -13.54
C LEU A 16 13.84 3.69 -13.79
N THR A 17 14.39 2.75 -14.55
CA THR A 17 13.75 1.45 -14.75
C THR A 17 13.86 0.62 -13.48
N PRO A 18 13.05 -0.46 -13.35
CA PRO A 18 13.20 -1.36 -12.21
C PRO A 18 14.63 -1.91 -12.08
N GLN A 19 15.30 -2.17 -13.19
CA GLN A 19 16.69 -2.64 -13.16
C GLN A 19 17.63 -1.58 -12.59
N ASP A 20 17.41 -0.31 -12.97
CA ASP A 20 18.21 0.79 -12.44
C ASP A 20 18.02 0.91 -10.92
N ILE A 21 16.78 0.80 -10.46
CA ILE A 21 16.46 0.88 -9.04
C ILE A 21 17.13 -0.28 -8.29
N GLU A 22 16.96 -1.48 -8.80
CA GLU A 22 17.58 -2.66 -8.18
C GLU A 22 19.09 -2.51 -8.06
N ALA A 23 19.72 -2.02 -9.13
CA ALA A 23 21.17 -1.82 -9.12
C ALA A 23 21.62 -0.81 -8.08
N ARG A 24 20.81 0.23 -7.86
CA ARG A 24 21.15 1.29 -6.93
C ARG A 24 20.91 0.93 -5.47
N ILE A 25 19.83 0.20 -5.19
CA ILE A 25 19.47 -0.09 -3.81
C ILE A 25 19.87 -1.49 -3.35
N GLY A 26 20.14 -2.39 -4.29
CA GLY A 26 20.63 -3.71 -3.93
C GLY A 26 19.56 -4.68 -3.46
N LEU A 27 18.29 -4.40 -3.71
CA LEU A 27 17.19 -5.28 -3.36
C LEU A 27 16.43 -5.68 -4.60
N LYS A 28 15.96 -6.92 -4.63
CA LYS A 28 15.14 -7.40 -5.73
C LYS A 28 13.67 -7.13 -5.44
N PRO A 29 12.89 -6.73 -6.46
CA PRO A 29 11.48 -6.49 -6.26
C PRO A 29 10.68 -7.78 -6.24
N ASN A 30 9.55 -7.77 -5.54
CA ASN A 30 8.55 -8.82 -5.65
C ASN A 30 7.71 -8.62 -6.90
N GLU A 31 7.58 -7.38 -7.32
CA GLU A 31 6.79 -7.02 -8.49
C GLU A 31 7.42 -5.78 -9.12
N SER A 32 7.41 -5.70 -10.43
CA SER A 32 7.92 -4.52 -11.13
C SER A 32 7.24 -4.40 -12.48
N TRP A 33 7.26 -3.18 -13.02
CA TRP A 33 6.77 -2.91 -14.36
C TRP A 33 7.49 -1.72 -14.96
N LYS A 34 7.41 -1.60 -16.27
CA LYS A 34 8.01 -0.50 -17.02
C LYS A 34 6.92 0.36 -17.61
N ILE A 35 7.27 1.59 -17.94
CA ILE A 35 6.38 2.48 -18.69
C ILE A 35 5.89 1.73 -19.94
N GLY A 36 4.58 1.76 -20.15
CA GLY A 36 3.95 1.11 -21.28
C GLY A 36 3.41 -0.29 -20.98
N ASP A 37 3.85 -0.91 -19.90
CA ASP A 37 3.32 -2.21 -19.52
C ASP A 37 1.84 -2.08 -19.15
N ARG A 38 1.08 -3.10 -19.49
CA ARG A 38 -0.33 -3.13 -19.13
C ARG A 38 -0.48 -3.65 -17.71
N LEU A 39 -1.18 -2.90 -16.86
CA LEU A 39 -1.37 -3.25 -15.46
C LEU A 39 -2.72 -3.91 -15.29
N GLY A 40 -2.68 -5.22 -14.99
CA GLY A 40 -3.90 -6.01 -14.84
C GLY A 40 -4.56 -6.35 -16.16
N ALA A 41 -5.63 -7.14 -16.09
CA ALA A 41 -6.30 -7.66 -17.30
C ALA A 41 -6.94 -6.56 -18.13
N PHE A 42 -7.45 -5.54 -17.46
CA PHE A 42 -8.13 -4.42 -18.12
C PHE A 42 -7.44 -3.09 -17.82
N GLY A 43 -6.21 -3.16 -17.33
CA GLY A 43 -5.50 -1.99 -16.90
C GLY A 43 -5.03 -1.13 -18.07
N ALA A 44 -4.89 0.16 -17.79
CA ALA A 44 -4.26 1.08 -18.71
C ALA A 44 -2.76 0.81 -18.74
N SER A 45 -2.09 1.33 -19.76
CA SER A 45 -0.64 1.26 -19.83
C SER A 45 -0.02 2.06 -18.69
N ALA A 46 1.05 1.52 -18.10
CA ALA A 46 1.76 2.19 -17.02
C ALA A 46 2.41 3.47 -17.54
N ARG A 47 2.24 4.53 -16.76
CA ARG A 47 2.84 5.83 -17.08
C ARG A 47 4.15 6.06 -16.34
N GLU A 48 4.48 5.17 -15.44
CA GLU A 48 5.69 5.23 -14.65
C GLU A 48 6.26 3.83 -14.54
N HIS A 49 7.57 3.74 -14.33
CA HIS A 49 8.18 2.49 -13.91
C HIS A 49 7.82 2.24 -12.46
N GLY A 50 7.61 0.99 -12.08
CA GLY A 50 7.24 0.61 -10.73
C GLY A 50 8.13 -0.50 -10.18
N PHE A 51 8.36 -0.45 -8.88
CA PHE A 51 9.22 -1.37 -8.16
C PHE A 51 8.59 -1.59 -6.79
N VAL A 52 8.25 -2.83 -6.46
CA VAL A 52 7.49 -3.14 -5.25
C VAL A 52 8.21 -4.18 -4.43
N ILE A 53 8.33 -3.91 -3.13
CA ILE A 53 8.82 -4.87 -2.14
C ILE A 53 7.71 -5.12 -1.14
N GLU A 54 7.32 -6.40 -1.01
CA GLU A 54 6.28 -6.80 -0.07
C GLU A 54 6.89 -7.14 1.28
N SER A 55 6.10 -7.00 2.34
CA SER A 55 6.57 -7.30 3.68
C SER A 55 6.97 -8.76 3.86
N GLY A 56 6.23 -9.66 3.22
CA GLY A 56 6.47 -11.09 3.39
C GLY A 56 5.97 -11.64 4.71
N ALA A 57 5.19 -10.88 5.47
CA ALA A 57 4.63 -11.37 6.72
C ALA A 57 3.60 -12.45 6.45
N LEU A 58 3.45 -13.35 7.42
CA LEU A 58 2.47 -14.43 7.32
C LEU A 58 1.06 -13.84 7.35
N ALA A 59 0.16 -14.45 6.59
CA ALA A 59 -1.24 -14.05 6.58
C ALA A 59 -1.81 -14.07 8.00
N SER A 60 -2.71 -13.14 8.28
CA SER A 60 -3.39 -13.01 9.58
C SER A 60 -2.49 -12.55 10.72
N SER A 61 -1.27 -12.12 10.43
CA SER A 61 -0.42 -11.50 11.44
C SER A 61 -0.98 -10.13 11.84
N PRO A 62 -0.66 -9.65 13.04
CA PRO A 62 -0.99 -8.27 13.42
C PRO A 62 -0.33 -7.26 12.48
N PHE A 63 -0.93 -6.09 12.36
CA PHE A 63 -0.39 -5.03 11.50
C PHE A 63 1.08 -4.74 11.80
N GLN A 64 1.45 -4.68 13.08
CA GLN A 64 2.82 -4.34 13.45
C GLN A 64 3.83 -5.35 12.89
N ASP A 65 3.45 -6.63 12.79
CA ASP A 65 4.33 -7.65 12.23
C ASP A 65 4.61 -7.39 10.75
N TYR A 66 3.61 -6.90 10.00
CA TYR A 66 3.82 -6.53 8.61
C TYR A 66 4.79 -5.36 8.50
N MET A 67 4.63 -4.34 9.34
CA MET A 67 5.54 -3.20 9.36
C MET A 67 6.95 -3.64 9.72
N THR A 68 7.10 -4.43 10.77
CA THR A 68 8.40 -4.91 11.21
C THR A 68 9.08 -5.74 10.12
N ALA A 69 8.32 -6.61 9.45
CA ALA A 69 8.87 -7.44 8.38
C ALA A 69 9.35 -6.59 7.22
N LEU A 70 8.56 -5.60 6.82
CA LEU A 70 8.96 -4.71 5.72
C LEU A 70 10.21 -3.91 6.10
N ILE A 71 10.19 -3.27 7.26
CA ILE A 71 11.32 -2.45 7.72
C ILE A 71 12.60 -3.30 7.79
N ARG A 72 12.50 -4.54 8.28
CA ARG A 72 13.66 -5.43 8.36
C ARG A 72 14.26 -5.70 6.99
N LYS A 73 13.42 -5.84 5.96
CA LYS A 73 13.91 -6.05 4.60
C LYS A 73 14.59 -4.81 4.03
N ILE A 74 14.02 -3.65 4.27
CA ILE A 74 14.45 -2.43 3.58
C ILE A 74 15.49 -1.63 4.35
N ALA A 75 15.61 -1.83 5.67
CA ALA A 75 16.54 -1.06 6.48
C ALA A 75 17.98 -1.04 5.93
N PRO A 76 18.53 -2.17 5.47
CA PRO A 76 19.89 -2.13 4.91
C PRO A 76 20.03 -1.25 3.67
N ALA A 77 18.95 -1.00 2.96
CA ALA A 77 18.94 -0.20 1.75
C ALA A 77 18.28 1.16 1.92
N ALA A 78 17.82 1.50 3.14
CA ALA A 78 17.00 2.68 3.36
C ALA A 78 17.69 3.97 2.91
N GLN A 79 18.97 4.13 3.22
CA GLN A 79 19.70 5.33 2.80
C GLN A 79 19.85 5.40 1.28
N LYS A 80 20.04 4.26 0.63
CA LYS A 80 20.12 4.20 -0.83
C LYS A 80 18.80 4.54 -1.47
N ILE A 81 17.70 4.14 -0.86
CA ILE A 81 16.36 4.51 -1.33
C ILE A 81 16.19 6.02 -1.20
N GLY A 82 16.57 6.59 -0.05
CA GLY A 82 16.51 8.04 0.12
C GLY A 82 17.39 8.79 -0.87
N ALA A 83 18.51 8.20 -1.24
CA ALA A 83 19.44 8.81 -2.20
C ALA A 83 18.88 8.82 -3.64
N LEU A 84 17.82 8.07 -3.94
CA LEU A 84 17.18 8.17 -5.24
C LEU A 84 16.56 9.56 -5.45
N GLY A 85 16.24 10.24 -4.35
CA GLY A 85 15.83 11.64 -4.37
C GLY A 85 14.64 11.90 -5.28
N ASP A 86 14.71 13.00 -6.01
CA ASP A 86 13.61 13.44 -6.85
C ASP A 86 13.42 12.58 -8.10
N SER A 87 14.32 11.65 -8.37
CA SER A 87 14.16 10.70 -9.49
C SER A 87 13.04 9.71 -9.25
N CYS A 88 12.61 9.54 -8.01
CA CYS A 88 11.62 8.54 -7.64
C CYS A 88 10.67 9.10 -6.59
N VAL A 89 9.49 8.46 -6.52
CA VAL A 89 8.57 8.65 -5.41
C VAL A 89 8.49 7.31 -4.68
N ALA A 90 8.89 7.28 -3.41
CA ALA A 90 8.78 6.09 -2.59
C ALA A 90 7.57 6.21 -1.66
N GLU A 91 6.81 5.14 -1.52
CA GLU A 91 5.63 5.10 -0.66
C GLU A 91 5.62 3.80 0.12
N VAL A 92 5.36 3.88 1.42
CA VAL A 92 4.97 2.70 2.19
C VAL A 92 3.46 2.66 2.15
N VAL A 93 2.91 1.65 1.51
CA VAL A 93 1.46 1.52 1.31
C VAL A 93 0.93 0.43 2.23
N CYS A 94 0.01 0.82 3.11
CA CYS A 94 -0.65 -0.10 4.03
C CYS A 94 -2.11 -0.20 3.60
N THR A 95 -2.52 -1.40 3.19
CA THR A 95 -3.90 -1.65 2.78
C THR A 95 -4.54 -2.59 3.78
N LEU A 96 -5.66 -2.16 4.35
CA LEU A 96 -6.34 -2.91 5.39
C LEU A 96 -7.81 -3.08 5.05
N HIS A 97 -8.24 -4.33 5.07
CA HIS A 97 -9.66 -4.67 4.95
C HIS A 97 -10.11 -5.16 6.32
N ARG A 98 -10.95 -4.40 6.99
CA ARG A 98 -11.36 -4.68 8.37
C ARG A 98 -12.87 -4.59 8.52
N LYS A 99 -13.40 -5.38 9.44
CA LYS A 99 -14.83 -5.33 9.78
C LYS A 99 -15.15 -4.09 10.60
N ALA A 100 -14.18 -3.60 11.33
CA ALA A 100 -14.31 -2.38 12.12
C ALA A 100 -13.08 -1.52 11.92
N ALA A 101 -13.18 -0.25 12.22
CA ALA A 101 -12.06 0.66 12.09
C ALA A 101 -10.86 0.15 12.92
N PRO A 102 -9.71 0.00 12.31
CA PRO A 102 -8.55 -0.51 13.04
C PRO A 102 -7.90 0.59 13.88
N LEU A 103 -7.28 0.17 14.96
CA LEU A 103 -6.40 1.04 15.73
C LEU A 103 -4.97 0.73 15.26
N LEU A 104 -4.34 1.70 14.64
CA LEU A 104 -2.99 1.53 14.10
C LEU A 104 -1.99 2.36 14.87
N THR A 105 -0.86 1.75 15.17
CA THR A 105 0.25 2.45 15.82
C THR A 105 1.48 2.33 14.95
N PHE A 106 2.16 3.43 14.76
CA PHE A 106 3.44 3.45 14.06
C PHE A 106 4.51 3.75 15.09
N GLU A 107 5.40 2.78 15.31
CA GLU A 107 6.45 2.93 16.30
C GLU A 107 7.48 3.97 15.85
N ARG A 108 8.22 4.50 16.81
CA ARG A 108 9.24 5.51 16.52
C ARG A 108 10.22 5.05 15.45
N ASP A 109 10.66 3.80 15.53
CA ASP A 109 11.61 3.27 14.56
C ASP A 109 11.01 3.15 13.16
N ASP A 110 9.73 2.79 13.06
CA ASP A 110 9.04 2.73 11.77
C ASP A 110 9.05 4.10 11.12
N ILE A 111 8.68 5.11 11.88
CA ILE A 111 8.64 6.50 11.39
C ILE A 111 10.02 6.95 10.96
N ARG A 112 11.04 6.61 11.74
CA ARG A 112 12.41 6.97 11.44
C ARG A 112 12.87 6.36 10.12
N TRP A 113 12.64 5.08 9.90
CA TRP A 113 13.06 4.42 8.67
C TRP A 113 12.31 4.94 7.46
N ILE A 114 11.01 5.21 7.61
CA ILE A 114 10.23 5.83 6.54
C ILE A 114 10.83 7.19 6.18
N GLY A 115 11.24 7.97 7.20
CA GLY A 115 11.90 9.25 6.98
C GLY A 115 13.24 9.12 6.28
N VAL A 116 14.06 8.14 6.68
CA VAL A 116 15.36 7.90 6.05
C VAL A 116 15.21 7.61 4.56
N MET A 117 14.18 6.84 4.20
CA MET A 117 13.89 6.54 2.80
C MET A 117 13.32 7.73 2.03
N GLY A 118 12.92 8.79 2.73
CA GLY A 118 12.20 9.88 2.09
C GLY A 118 10.85 9.45 1.56
N ALA A 119 10.23 8.46 2.18
CA ALA A 119 9.02 7.85 1.67
C ALA A 119 7.77 8.51 2.23
N LYS A 120 6.70 8.47 1.45
CA LYS A 120 5.36 8.78 1.93
C LYS A 120 4.81 7.58 2.67
N LEU A 121 3.89 7.83 3.60
CA LEU A 121 3.10 6.78 4.23
C LEU A 121 1.66 6.91 3.73
N ARG A 122 1.16 5.86 3.13
CA ARG A 122 -0.20 5.84 2.62
C ARG A 122 -0.99 4.75 3.31
N LEU A 123 -2.17 5.10 3.81
CA LEU A 123 -3.08 4.17 4.46
C LEU A 123 -4.36 4.09 3.64
N ASP A 124 -4.66 2.90 3.13
CA ASP A 124 -5.90 2.62 2.45
C ASP A 124 -6.69 1.65 3.32
N THR A 125 -7.76 2.13 3.92
CA THR A 125 -8.58 1.30 4.80
C THR A 125 -9.95 1.09 4.18
N PHE A 126 -10.42 -0.15 4.22
CA PHE A 126 -11.70 -0.54 3.69
C PHE A 126 -12.48 -1.26 4.76
N VAL A 127 -13.73 -0.85 4.98
CA VAL A 127 -14.62 -1.52 5.92
C VAL A 127 -15.37 -2.59 5.14
N ILE A 128 -15.25 -3.83 5.58
CA ILE A 128 -15.96 -4.94 4.95
C ILE A 128 -17.14 -5.33 5.81
N SER A 129 -18.18 -5.83 5.17
CA SER A 129 -19.41 -6.18 5.83
C SER A 129 -19.75 -7.64 5.56
N ASP A 130 -20.24 -8.32 6.59
CA ASP A 130 -20.76 -9.66 6.43
C ASP A 130 -22.26 -9.68 6.10
N ALA A 131 -22.89 -8.50 6.01
CA ALA A 131 -24.31 -8.43 5.72
C ALA A 131 -24.58 -8.99 4.33
N PRO A 132 -25.68 -9.74 4.17
CA PRO A 132 -26.05 -10.24 2.86
C PRO A 132 -26.33 -9.10 1.90
N ARG A 133 -25.89 -9.24 0.69
CA ARG A 133 -26.12 -8.21 -0.29
C ARG A 133 -27.58 -8.01 -0.59
N GLY A 134 -28.32 -9.10 -0.62
CA GLY A 134 -29.73 -9.01 -0.92
C GLY A 134 -30.50 -8.19 0.09
N GLY A 135 -30.07 -8.22 1.31
CA GLY A 135 -30.72 -7.45 2.34
C GLY A 135 -30.59 -6.00 2.15
N ALA A 136 -29.73 -5.69 1.35
CA ALA A 136 -29.48 -4.33 1.23
C ALA A 136 -30.47 -3.68 0.40
N ARG A 137 -31.33 -3.70 0.24
CA ARG A 137 -32.07 -3.07 -0.54
C ARG A 137 -32.93 -2.35 -0.15
N SER A 138 -33.11 -1.80 0.10
CA SER A 138 -33.82 -1.23 0.37
C SER A 138 -34.26 -0.34 0.48
N PRO A 139 -34.58 0.03 0.53
CA PRO A 139 -35.13 0.77 0.60
C PRO A 139 -35.48 1.75 0.56
N SER A 140 -35.55 1.83 0.33
CA SER A 140 -35.81 2.52 0.27
C SER A 140 -36.30 3.39 0.60
N GLY A 141 -36.39 3.47 0.65
CA GLY A 141 -36.70 4.19 0.78
C GLY A 141 -37.16 4.89 1.45
N GLY A 142 -37.32 4.73 1.62
CA GLY A 142 -37.87 5.36 2.23
C GLY A 142 -37.51 6.42 2.72
N ALA A 143 -37.13 6.36 2.93
CA ALA A 143 -36.72 7.20 3.51
C ALA A 143 -36.87 8.35 3.09
N SER A 144 -36.94 8.34 2.70
CA SER A 144 -36.91 9.25 2.21
C SER A 144 -37.57 10.17 2.63
N GLY A 145 -37.84 10.09 2.75
CA GLY A 145 -38.41 10.94 2.92
C GLY A 145 -38.50 11.67 3.94
N GLU A 146 -38.34 11.63 4.37
CA GLU A 146 -38.46 12.25 5.24
C GLU A 146 -37.82 13.11 5.50
N ALA A 147 -37.40 13.10 5.47
CA ALA A 147 -36.59 13.86 5.75
C ALA A 147 -36.83 15.12 5.62
N PRO A 148 -37.02 15.43 5.47
CA PRO A 148 -36.98 16.50 5.34
C PRO A 148 -37.58 17.34 5.96
N LYS A 149 -37.81 17.44 6.27
CA LYS A 149 -38.31 18.16 6.78
C LYS A 149 -37.82 18.81 7.50
N LEU A 150 -37.43 19.06 7.75
CA LEU A 150 -36.80 19.72 8.48
C LEU A 150 -36.67 20.66 8.26
#